data_2a30c2d0759424f52f6c1e21e2a4d781
#
_entry.id   2a30c2d0759424f52f6c1e21e2a4d781
#
_cell.length_a   1.000
_cell.length_b   1.000
_cell.length_c   1.000
_cell.angle_alpha   90.00
_cell.angle_beta   90.00
_cell.angle_gamma   90.00
#
_symmetry.space_group_name_H-M   'P 1'
#
loop_
_entity.id
_entity.type
_entity.pdbx_description
1 polymer ?
#
loop_
_entity_poly.entity_id
_entity_poly.type
_entity_poly.pdbx_seq_one_letter_code
_entity_poly.pdbx_strand_id
1 'polypeptide(L)'
;MEPSALSDSDLGIHLPAEEYKIMVLLVDDQPMVGEAIRRALLNDSNIDFHYCARADEALRVAEKTKPTVILQDLVMPGVDGLTLVRQYRQNPTTCDIPIIVLSTREDAEVKRDAFATGVNDYMVKLPDTIELIARIRYHSRSYNNLLQRDAAYRALRESQQQLQKSNFELQRLTNTDGLTGIANRRYFDDYLSAEWKRARREQQELSILLIDVDNFKLYNDTYGHVAGDLVLKKVAKSLEASAMRPADLGARFGGEEFAIILPATGINGAVISGKKVCAAVEALKIPHAHAASGESVSYTHLTLPTKRIV
;
A
#
# COMPACT_ATOMS: atom_id res chain seq x y z
N MET A 1 -14.07 26.71 -25.93
CA MET A 1 -12.82 25.92 -26.12
C MET A 1 -12.99 24.65 -25.33
N GLU A 2 -13.45 23.60 -26.02
CA GLU A 2 -13.59 22.28 -25.44
C GLU A 2 -12.21 21.62 -25.37
N PRO A 3 -11.87 20.86 -24.30
CA PRO A 3 -10.63 20.10 -24.27
C PRO A 3 -10.77 18.89 -25.20
N SER A 4 -9.93 18.84 -26.23
CA SER A 4 -9.82 17.71 -27.12
C SER A 4 -9.47 16.45 -26.32
N ALA A 5 -10.34 15.43 -26.43
CA ALA A 5 -10.06 14.10 -25.93
C ALA A 5 -8.82 13.55 -26.66
N LEU A 6 -7.77 13.27 -25.91
CA LEU A 6 -6.62 12.51 -26.38
C LEU A 6 -7.11 11.12 -26.80
N SER A 7 -6.89 10.74 -28.05
CA SER A 7 -7.22 9.40 -28.54
C SER A 7 -6.23 8.39 -27.96
N ASP A 8 -6.70 7.17 -27.66
CA ASP A 8 -5.90 6.04 -27.15
C ASP A 8 -4.67 5.67 -28.02
N SER A 9 -4.54 6.26 -29.21
CA SER A 9 -3.41 6.08 -30.12
C SER A 9 -2.16 6.89 -29.75
N ASP A 10 -2.25 7.89 -28.84
CA ASP A 10 -1.13 8.76 -28.49
C ASP A 10 -0.31 8.27 -27.28
N LEU A 11 -0.78 7.25 -26.59
CA LEU A 11 -0.03 6.51 -25.60
C LEU A 11 0.67 5.33 -26.29
N GLY A 12 1.72 5.59 -27.06
CA GLY A 12 2.54 4.61 -27.77
C GLY A 12 3.17 3.52 -26.88
N ILE A 13 2.38 2.85 -26.07
CA ILE A 13 2.72 1.61 -25.39
C ILE A 13 2.33 0.46 -26.31
N HIS A 14 3.02 0.34 -27.43
CA HIS A 14 3.24 -0.96 -28.04
C HIS A 14 4.15 -1.73 -27.06
N LEU A 15 3.55 -2.38 -26.09
CA LEU A 15 4.21 -3.49 -25.42
C LEU A 15 4.46 -4.52 -26.54
N PRO A 16 5.73 -4.85 -26.86
CA PRO A 16 5.98 -5.97 -27.76
C PRO A 16 5.21 -7.14 -27.16
N ALA A 17 4.47 -7.87 -27.98
CA ALA A 17 3.97 -9.17 -27.59
C ALA A 17 5.23 -10.00 -27.28
N GLU A 18 5.67 -9.99 -26.01
CA GLU A 18 6.71 -10.90 -25.56
C GLU A 18 6.19 -12.28 -25.92
N GLU A 19 6.84 -12.92 -26.87
CA GLU A 19 6.60 -14.31 -27.20
C GLU A 19 7.00 -15.12 -25.98
N TYR A 20 5.98 -15.37 -25.12
CA TYR A 20 6.22 -16.13 -23.88
C TYR A 20 6.68 -17.52 -24.23
N LYS A 21 7.85 -17.89 -23.74
CA LYS A 21 8.31 -19.27 -23.79
C LYS A 21 7.28 -20.15 -23.09
N ILE A 22 6.81 -21.13 -23.83
CA ILE A 22 5.89 -22.15 -23.36
C ILE A 22 6.73 -23.32 -22.85
N MET A 23 6.55 -23.67 -21.57
CA MET A 23 7.17 -24.86 -21.01
C MET A 23 6.10 -25.94 -20.82
N VAL A 24 6.19 -27.01 -21.56
CA VAL A 24 5.30 -28.16 -21.48
C VAL A 24 5.94 -29.25 -20.65
N LEU A 25 5.27 -29.70 -19.58
CA LEU A 25 5.62 -30.90 -18.86
C LEU A 25 4.66 -32.03 -19.24
N LEU A 26 5.18 -33.10 -19.84
CA LEU A 26 4.43 -34.33 -20.04
C LEU A 26 4.75 -35.33 -18.94
N VAL A 27 3.73 -35.87 -18.29
CA VAL A 27 3.81 -36.94 -17.29
C VAL A 27 3.06 -38.16 -17.83
N ASP A 28 3.79 -39.15 -18.30
CA ASP A 28 3.26 -40.36 -18.95
C ASP A 28 4.30 -41.47 -18.83
N ASP A 29 3.90 -42.66 -18.43
CA ASP A 29 4.82 -43.80 -18.26
C ASP A 29 5.26 -44.45 -19.58
N GLN A 30 4.62 -44.09 -20.69
CA GLN A 30 4.89 -44.68 -22.01
C GLN A 30 5.89 -43.83 -22.83
N PRO A 31 7.15 -44.29 -23.03
CA PRO A 31 8.16 -43.54 -23.76
C PRO A 31 7.74 -43.22 -25.21
N MET A 32 6.88 -44.07 -25.82
CA MET A 32 6.37 -43.84 -27.18
C MET A 32 5.48 -42.58 -27.23
N VAL A 33 4.66 -42.34 -26.21
CA VAL A 33 3.82 -41.14 -26.13
C VAL A 33 4.72 -39.92 -25.93
N GLY A 34 5.72 -40.03 -25.08
CA GLY A 34 6.71 -38.97 -24.87
C GLY A 34 7.41 -38.57 -26.16
N GLU A 35 7.86 -39.55 -26.96
CA GLU A 35 8.53 -39.27 -28.21
C GLU A 35 7.58 -38.70 -29.28
N ALA A 36 6.35 -39.20 -29.36
CA ALA A 36 5.35 -38.70 -30.29
C ALA A 36 5.01 -37.21 -30.04
N ILE A 37 4.76 -36.86 -28.77
CA ILE A 37 4.47 -35.47 -28.37
C ILE A 37 5.72 -34.60 -28.59
N ARG A 38 6.90 -35.06 -28.24
CA ARG A 38 8.15 -34.34 -28.48
C ARG A 38 8.31 -34.00 -29.98
N ARG A 39 8.06 -34.95 -30.88
CA ARG A 39 8.10 -34.72 -32.36
C ARG A 39 7.05 -33.75 -32.81
N ALA A 40 5.83 -33.80 -32.26
CA ALA A 40 4.77 -32.88 -32.61
C ALA A 40 5.12 -31.44 -32.25
N LEU A 41 5.87 -31.23 -31.17
CA LEU A 41 6.26 -29.89 -30.65
C LEU A 41 7.60 -29.39 -31.24
N LEU A 42 8.38 -30.23 -31.94
CA LEU A 42 9.75 -29.93 -32.35
C LEU A 42 9.86 -28.75 -33.34
N ASN A 43 8.83 -28.50 -34.10
CA ASN A 43 8.79 -27.45 -35.13
C ASN A 43 8.40 -26.07 -34.54
N ASP A 44 8.08 -25.98 -33.26
CA ASP A 44 7.70 -24.73 -32.60
C ASP A 44 8.82 -24.28 -31.66
N SER A 45 9.63 -23.30 -32.12
CA SER A 45 10.79 -22.79 -31.38
C SER A 45 10.45 -22.13 -30.04
N ASN A 46 9.18 -21.78 -29.81
CA ASN A 46 8.70 -21.14 -28.60
C ASN A 46 8.26 -22.14 -27.54
N ILE A 47 8.27 -23.43 -27.83
CA ILE A 47 7.84 -24.49 -26.92
C ILE A 47 9.05 -25.30 -26.43
N ASP A 48 9.36 -25.17 -25.15
CA ASP A 48 10.27 -26.06 -24.45
C ASP A 48 9.48 -27.27 -23.90
N PHE A 49 10.03 -28.47 -24.03
CA PHE A 49 9.36 -29.71 -23.66
C PHE A 49 10.17 -30.51 -22.63
N HIS A 50 9.52 -30.95 -21.57
CA HIS A 50 10.08 -31.83 -20.57
C HIS A 50 9.21 -33.08 -20.41
N TYR A 51 9.84 -34.25 -20.36
CA TYR A 51 9.17 -35.52 -20.18
C TYR A 51 9.53 -36.14 -18.82
N CYS A 52 8.50 -36.60 -18.11
CA CYS A 52 8.61 -37.30 -16.85
C CYS A 52 7.88 -38.63 -16.93
N ALA A 53 8.62 -39.75 -16.89
CA ALA A 53 8.06 -41.10 -16.99
C ALA A 53 7.51 -41.63 -15.65
N ARG A 54 7.81 -40.97 -14.53
CA ARG A 54 7.53 -41.47 -13.20
C ARG A 54 6.58 -40.57 -12.44
N ALA A 55 5.46 -41.17 -11.97
CA ALA A 55 4.46 -40.47 -11.21
C ALA A 55 5.00 -39.88 -9.87
N ASP A 56 5.88 -40.61 -9.19
CA ASP A 56 6.47 -40.21 -7.90
C ASP A 56 7.44 -39.02 -8.03
N GLU A 57 7.95 -38.76 -9.20
CA GLU A 57 8.83 -37.61 -9.49
C GLU A 57 8.08 -36.38 -10.05
N ALA A 58 6.86 -36.58 -10.50
CA ALA A 58 6.11 -35.61 -11.27
C ALA A 58 5.96 -34.24 -10.60
N LEU A 59 5.60 -34.22 -9.32
CA LEU A 59 5.46 -32.96 -8.56
C LEU A 59 6.80 -32.22 -8.45
N ARG A 60 7.88 -32.93 -8.09
CA ARG A 60 9.23 -32.35 -7.98
C ARG A 60 9.74 -31.79 -9.32
N VAL A 61 9.44 -32.51 -10.41
CA VAL A 61 9.78 -32.05 -11.77
C VAL A 61 9.00 -30.80 -12.12
N ALA A 62 7.71 -30.74 -11.83
CA ALA A 62 6.87 -29.57 -12.05
C ALA A 62 7.39 -28.33 -11.27
N GLU A 63 7.76 -28.48 -10.00
CA GLU A 63 8.36 -27.42 -9.19
C GLU A 63 9.67 -26.90 -9.78
N LYS A 64 10.51 -27.80 -10.27
CA LYS A 64 11.82 -27.45 -10.85
C LYS A 64 11.71 -26.79 -12.22
N THR A 65 10.86 -27.33 -13.12
CA THR A 65 10.75 -26.87 -14.51
C THR A 65 9.80 -25.68 -14.64
N LYS A 66 8.92 -25.45 -13.68
CA LYS A 66 7.90 -24.39 -13.69
C LYS A 66 7.13 -24.34 -15.00
N PRO A 67 6.42 -25.43 -15.37
CA PRO A 67 5.76 -25.51 -16.65
C PRO A 67 4.61 -24.52 -16.74
N THR A 68 4.32 -24.08 -17.95
CA THR A 68 3.15 -23.24 -18.26
C THR A 68 1.90 -24.08 -18.54
N VAL A 69 2.08 -25.37 -18.79
CA VAL A 69 1.02 -26.35 -18.93
C VAL A 69 1.56 -27.77 -18.63
N ILE A 70 0.76 -28.58 -17.96
CA ILE A 70 1.06 -30.00 -17.67
C ILE A 70 0.13 -30.85 -18.54
N LEU A 71 0.73 -31.79 -19.29
CA LEU A 71 0.03 -32.88 -19.95
C LEU A 71 0.14 -34.11 -19.04
N GLN A 72 -0.98 -34.63 -18.53
CA GLN A 72 -1.02 -35.67 -17.50
C GLN A 72 -1.73 -36.93 -18.02
N ASP A 73 -1.03 -38.05 -18.04
CA ASP A 73 -1.69 -39.33 -18.25
C ASP A 73 -2.56 -39.72 -17.04
N LEU A 74 -3.76 -40.26 -17.32
CA LEU A 74 -4.67 -40.72 -16.28
C LEU A 74 -4.24 -42.09 -15.70
N VAL A 75 -3.65 -42.97 -16.50
CA VAL A 75 -3.40 -44.36 -16.14
C VAL A 75 -1.91 -44.61 -16.12
N MET A 76 -1.31 -44.54 -14.95
CA MET A 76 0.11 -44.82 -14.74
C MET A 76 0.29 -45.97 -13.73
N PRO A 77 1.34 -46.79 -13.86
CA PRO A 77 1.61 -47.84 -12.90
C PRO A 77 1.72 -47.35 -11.46
N GLY A 78 0.89 -47.91 -10.58
CA GLY A 78 0.94 -47.61 -9.14
C GLY A 78 0.29 -46.32 -8.68
N VAL A 79 -0.09 -45.41 -9.57
CA VAL A 79 -0.70 -44.11 -9.20
C VAL A 79 -1.81 -43.77 -10.20
N ASP A 80 -2.99 -43.45 -9.69
CA ASP A 80 -4.06 -42.84 -10.49
C ASP A 80 -3.69 -41.39 -10.82
N GLY A 81 -3.75 -41.02 -12.11
CA GLY A 81 -3.39 -39.68 -12.59
C GLY A 81 -4.22 -38.56 -11.95
N LEU A 82 -5.48 -38.82 -11.56
CA LEU A 82 -6.29 -37.83 -10.84
C LEU A 82 -5.76 -37.58 -9.41
N THR A 83 -5.07 -38.55 -8.82
CA THR A 83 -4.38 -38.33 -7.54
C THR A 83 -3.23 -37.36 -7.67
N LEU A 84 -2.45 -37.42 -8.77
CA LEU A 84 -1.42 -36.41 -9.07
C LEU A 84 -2.03 -35.02 -9.32
N VAL A 85 -3.16 -34.95 -10.02
CA VAL A 85 -3.87 -33.67 -10.19
C VAL A 85 -4.23 -33.05 -8.84
N ARG A 86 -4.74 -33.83 -7.88
CA ARG A 86 -5.03 -33.33 -6.52
C ARG A 86 -3.76 -32.83 -5.82
N GLN A 87 -2.63 -33.54 -5.96
CA GLN A 87 -1.36 -33.12 -5.40
C GLN A 87 -0.88 -31.79 -6.00
N TYR A 88 -0.95 -31.61 -7.33
CA TYR A 88 -0.65 -30.33 -7.98
C TYR A 88 -1.54 -29.19 -7.45
N ARG A 89 -2.84 -29.42 -7.29
CA ARG A 89 -3.80 -28.41 -6.80
C ARG A 89 -3.61 -28.05 -5.33
N GLN A 90 -3.04 -28.94 -4.53
CA GLN A 90 -2.73 -28.68 -3.11
C GLN A 90 -1.39 -28.00 -2.90
N ASN A 91 -0.51 -28.00 -3.89
CA ASN A 91 0.81 -27.42 -3.78
C ASN A 91 0.81 -25.94 -4.27
N PRO A 92 1.25 -24.99 -3.42
CA PRO A 92 1.23 -23.55 -3.76
C PRO A 92 2.01 -23.17 -5.03
N THR A 93 3.00 -23.94 -5.44
CA THR A 93 3.82 -23.65 -6.62
C THR A 93 3.23 -24.17 -7.92
N THR A 94 2.29 -25.11 -7.86
CA THR A 94 1.71 -25.78 -9.04
C THR A 94 0.20 -25.66 -9.12
N CYS A 95 -0.47 -25.12 -8.09
CA CYS A 95 -1.93 -25.10 -7.98
C CYS A 95 -2.64 -24.41 -9.14
N ASP A 96 -2.03 -23.39 -9.72
CA ASP A 96 -2.60 -22.59 -10.80
C ASP A 96 -2.14 -23.01 -12.20
N ILE A 97 -1.18 -23.94 -12.29
CA ILE A 97 -0.70 -24.43 -13.59
C ILE A 97 -1.82 -25.20 -14.30
N PRO A 98 -2.14 -24.86 -15.55
CA PRO A 98 -3.16 -25.59 -16.30
C PRO A 98 -2.74 -27.04 -16.56
N ILE A 99 -3.67 -27.96 -16.36
CA ILE A 99 -3.48 -29.40 -16.54
C ILE A 99 -4.41 -29.86 -17.66
N ILE A 100 -3.85 -30.47 -18.69
CA ILE A 100 -4.55 -31.15 -19.76
C ILE A 100 -4.37 -32.66 -19.55
N VAL A 101 -5.45 -33.35 -19.35
CA VAL A 101 -5.39 -34.81 -19.19
C VAL A 101 -5.35 -35.49 -20.56
N LEU A 102 -4.46 -36.47 -20.70
CA LEU A 102 -4.37 -37.37 -21.83
C LEU A 102 -4.95 -38.75 -21.46
N SER A 103 -5.89 -39.26 -22.25
CA SER A 103 -6.53 -40.55 -22.01
C SER A 103 -6.69 -41.37 -23.27
N THR A 104 -6.71 -42.67 -23.13
CA THR A 104 -6.96 -43.59 -24.24
C THR A 104 -8.44 -43.77 -24.61
N ARG A 105 -9.34 -43.29 -23.76
CA ARG A 105 -10.80 -43.44 -23.92
C ARG A 105 -11.54 -42.13 -23.72
N GLU A 106 -12.60 -41.97 -24.50
CA GLU A 106 -13.59 -40.91 -24.31
C GLU A 106 -14.73 -41.43 -23.42
N ASP A 107 -14.53 -41.43 -22.11
CA ASP A 107 -15.55 -41.79 -21.15
C ASP A 107 -16.09 -40.54 -20.48
N ALA A 108 -17.41 -40.34 -20.54
CA ALA A 108 -18.06 -39.16 -20.00
C ALA A 108 -17.96 -39.07 -18.46
N GLU A 109 -17.95 -40.22 -17.76
CA GLU A 109 -17.81 -40.23 -16.32
C GLU A 109 -16.40 -39.88 -15.89
N VAL A 110 -15.38 -40.42 -16.57
CA VAL A 110 -13.98 -40.09 -16.34
C VAL A 110 -13.70 -38.61 -16.64
N LYS A 111 -14.26 -38.06 -17.71
CA LYS A 111 -14.15 -36.61 -18.02
C LYS A 111 -14.75 -35.75 -16.89
N ARG A 112 -15.97 -36.09 -16.44
CA ARG A 112 -16.62 -35.36 -15.34
C ARG A 112 -15.77 -35.35 -14.08
N ASP A 113 -15.23 -36.51 -13.69
CA ASP A 113 -14.43 -36.67 -12.47
C ASP A 113 -13.07 -35.97 -12.59
N ALA A 114 -12.47 -35.94 -13.80
CA ALA A 114 -11.28 -35.19 -14.09
C ALA A 114 -11.51 -33.67 -13.90
N PHE A 115 -12.56 -33.10 -14.50
CA PHE A 115 -12.90 -31.69 -14.33
C PHE A 115 -13.25 -31.34 -12.87
N ALA A 116 -13.99 -32.23 -12.17
CA ALA A 116 -14.30 -32.06 -10.75
C ALA A 116 -13.02 -32.03 -9.87
N THR A 117 -11.95 -32.68 -10.31
CA THR A 117 -10.64 -32.70 -9.62
C THR A 117 -9.81 -31.44 -9.90
N GLY A 118 -10.23 -30.61 -10.87
CA GLY A 118 -9.54 -29.37 -11.22
C GLY A 118 -8.68 -29.45 -12.47
N VAL A 119 -8.93 -30.44 -13.34
CA VAL A 119 -8.34 -30.49 -14.69
C VAL A 119 -8.91 -29.37 -15.55
N ASN A 120 -8.08 -28.73 -16.36
CA ASN A 120 -8.48 -27.61 -17.22
C ASN A 120 -8.97 -28.07 -18.59
N ASP A 121 -8.45 -29.20 -19.07
CA ASP A 121 -8.84 -29.75 -20.36
C ASP A 121 -8.59 -31.27 -20.43
N TYR A 122 -9.22 -31.92 -21.43
CA TYR A 122 -9.16 -33.37 -21.62
C TYR A 122 -8.98 -33.69 -23.11
N MET A 123 -8.00 -34.52 -23.42
CA MET A 123 -7.70 -34.95 -24.79
C MET A 123 -7.54 -36.48 -24.89
N VAL A 124 -7.82 -37.00 -26.04
CA VAL A 124 -7.48 -38.40 -26.34
C VAL A 124 -5.97 -38.51 -26.61
N LYS A 125 -5.33 -39.58 -26.15
CA LYS A 125 -3.90 -39.85 -26.36
C LYS A 125 -3.59 -39.86 -27.89
N LEU A 126 -2.43 -39.31 -28.23
CA LEU A 126 -1.96 -39.10 -29.61
C LEU A 126 -2.95 -38.25 -30.41
N PRO A 127 -3.29 -37.05 -29.94
CA PRO A 127 -4.16 -36.14 -30.67
C PRO A 127 -3.51 -35.67 -31.99
N ASP A 128 -4.32 -35.07 -32.84
CA ASP A 128 -3.77 -34.32 -33.97
C ASP A 128 -2.80 -33.23 -33.49
N THR A 129 -1.69 -33.08 -34.21
CA THR A 129 -0.63 -32.11 -33.87
C THR A 129 -1.16 -30.68 -33.77
N ILE A 130 -2.09 -30.31 -34.65
CA ILE A 130 -2.68 -28.96 -34.69
C ILE A 130 -3.53 -28.74 -33.44
N GLU A 131 -4.35 -29.70 -33.04
CA GLU A 131 -5.17 -29.64 -31.85
C GLU A 131 -4.29 -29.57 -30.58
N LEU A 132 -3.27 -30.40 -30.47
CA LEU A 132 -2.34 -30.41 -29.35
C LEU A 132 -1.68 -29.05 -29.15
N ILE A 133 -1.09 -28.50 -30.21
CA ILE A 133 -0.40 -27.21 -30.16
C ILE A 133 -1.39 -26.08 -29.81
N ALA A 134 -2.58 -26.08 -30.43
CA ALA A 134 -3.60 -25.06 -30.16
C ALA A 134 -4.00 -25.02 -28.67
N ARG A 135 -4.25 -26.19 -28.05
CA ARG A 135 -4.62 -26.28 -26.63
C ARG A 135 -3.48 -25.91 -25.70
N ILE A 136 -2.25 -26.37 -25.96
CA ILE A 136 -1.06 -25.98 -25.23
C ILE A 136 -0.90 -24.45 -25.23
N ARG A 137 -0.97 -23.84 -26.40
CA ARG A 137 -0.85 -22.37 -26.55
C ARG A 137 -1.95 -21.63 -25.81
N TYR A 138 -3.19 -22.09 -25.93
CA TYR A 138 -4.34 -21.47 -25.27
C TYR A 138 -4.16 -21.46 -23.74
N HIS A 139 -3.88 -22.62 -23.15
CA HIS A 139 -3.75 -22.77 -21.72
C HIS A 139 -2.50 -22.07 -21.17
N SER A 140 -1.36 -22.17 -21.85
CA SER A 140 -0.13 -21.49 -21.48
C SER A 140 -0.28 -19.96 -21.53
N ARG A 141 -0.94 -19.43 -22.57
CA ARG A 141 -1.22 -18.00 -22.67
C ARG A 141 -2.12 -17.52 -21.55
N SER A 142 -3.18 -18.26 -21.25
CA SER A 142 -4.08 -17.93 -20.13
C SER A 142 -3.34 -17.88 -18.79
N TYR A 143 -2.46 -18.85 -18.56
CA TYR A 143 -1.64 -18.92 -17.33
C TYR A 143 -0.62 -17.78 -17.24
N ASN A 144 0.08 -17.48 -18.32
CA ASN A 144 1.03 -16.37 -18.37
C ASN A 144 0.33 -15.02 -18.13
N ASN A 145 -0.87 -14.81 -18.70
CA ASN A 145 -1.67 -13.62 -18.44
C ASN A 145 -2.06 -13.50 -16.95
N LEU A 146 -2.38 -14.62 -16.31
CA LEU A 146 -2.66 -14.65 -14.87
C LEU A 146 -1.42 -14.22 -14.06
N LEU A 147 -0.26 -14.80 -14.36
CA LEU A 147 0.99 -14.47 -13.68
C LEU A 147 1.39 -13.01 -13.84
N GLN A 148 1.25 -12.45 -15.07
CA GLN A 148 1.52 -11.04 -15.34
C GLN A 148 0.59 -10.12 -14.59
N ARG A 149 -0.70 -10.43 -14.62
CA ARG A 149 -1.70 -9.67 -13.88
C ARG A 149 -1.34 -9.61 -12.40
N ASP A 150 -1.01 -10.75 -11.79
CA ASP A 150 -0.69 -10.84 -10.38
C ASP A 150 0.64 -10.13 -10.04
N ALA A 151 1.62 -10.16 -10.95
CA ALA A 151 2.85 -9.39 -10.82
C ALA A 151 2.58 -7.88 -10.90
N ALA A 152 1.75 -7.44 -11.85
CA ALA A 152 1.36 -6.04 -12.00
C ALA A 152 0.59 -5.51 -10.77
N TYR A 153 -0.33 -6.31 -10.23
CA TYR A 153 -1.04 -5.94 -8.99
C TYR A 153 -0.10 -5.80 -7.79
N ARG A 154 0.89 -6.68 -7.65
CA ARG A 154 1.90 -6.57 -6.59
C ARG A 154 2.73 -5.30 -6.74
N ALA A 155 3.24 -5.03 -7.93
CA ALA A 155 4.02 -3.82 -8.22
C ALA A 155 3.21 -2.53 -7.99
N LEU A 156 1.94 -2.51 -8.41
CA LEU A 156 1.04 -1.39 -8.16
C LEU A 156 0.84 -1.14 -6.66
N ARG A 157 0.61 -2.19 -5.89
CA ARG A 157 0.42 -2.10 -4.43
C ARG A 157 1.66 -1.56 -3.73
N GLU A 158 2.84 -2.02 -4.12
CA GLU A 158 4.12 -1.52 -3.59
C GLU A 158 4.33 -0.04 -3.92
N SER A 159 4.06 0.35 -5.18
CA SER A 159 4.14 1.75 -5.62
C SER A 159 3.18 2.65 -4.84
N GLN A 160 1.93 2.21 -4.63
CA GLN A 160 0.96 2.96 -3.84
C GLN A 160 1.42 3.15 -2.38
N GLN A 161 1.96 2.11 -1.75
CA GLN A 161 2.49 2.20 -0.39
C GLN A 161 3.67 3.16 -0.30
N GLN A 162 4.56 3.14 -1.29
CA GLN A 162 5.69 4.06 -1.34
C GLN A 162 5.25 5.50 -1.52
N LEU A 163 4.28 5.74 -2.41
CA LEU A 163 3.71 7.06 -2.64
C LEU A 163 3.02 7.61 -1.38
N GLN A 164 2.28 6.77 -0.66
CA GLN A 164 1.65 7.19 0.61
C GLN A 164 2.69 7.58 1.66
N LYS A 165 3.78 6.80 1.80
CA LYS A 165 4.88 7.15 2.72
C LYS A 165 5.53 8.48 2.35
N SER A 166 5.86 8.67 1.08
CA SER A 166 6.47 9.90 0.60
C SER A 166 5.56 11.12 0.80
N ASN A 167 4.26 10.98 0.54
CA ASN A 167 3.29 12.04 0.80
C ASN A 167 3.18 12.38 2.28
N PHE A 168 3.16 11.38 3.16
CA PHE A 168 3.14 11.61 4.60
C PHE A 168 4.39 12.36 5.08
N GLU A 169 5.57 11.99 4.60
CA GLU A 169 6.83 12.68 4.92
C GLU A 169 6.83 14.11 4.39
N LEU A 170 6.40 14.33 3.16
CA LEU A 170 6.27 15.66 2.59
C LEU A 170 5.30 16.54 3.40
N GLN A 171 4.14 16.02 3.77
CA GLN A 171 3.18 16.72 4.61
C GLN A 171 3.79 17.08 5.96
N ARG A 172 4.50 16.14 6.60
CA ARG A 172 5.19 16.42 7.86
C ARG A 172 6.21 17.54 7.71
N LEU A 173 7.05 17.51 6.68
CA LEU A 173 8.06 18.53 6.44
C LEU A 173 7.46 19.91 6.11
N THR A 174 6.29 19.94 5.48
CA THR A 174 5.64 21.21 5.09
C THR A 174 4.72 21.78 6.15
N ASN A 175 4.19 20.95 7.06
CA ASN A 175 3.15 21.33 8.02
C ASN A 175 3.66 21.51 9.45
N THR A 176 4.89 21.09 9.75
CA THR A 176 5.48 21.22 11.08
C THR A 176 6.53 22.31 11.14
N ASP A 177 6.70 22.94 12.29
CA ASP A 177 7.80 23.83 12.61
C ASP A 177 9.09 23.03 12.86
N GLY A 178 10.16 23.37 12.18
CA GLY A 178 11.42 22.60 12.23
C GLY A 178 12.13 22.61 13.59
N LEU A 179 11.85 23.59 14.46
CA LEU A 179 12.43 23.68 15.80
C LEU A 179 11.61 22.90 16.82
N THR A 180 10.30 23.12 16.84
CA THR A 180 9.40 22.68 17.91
C THR A 180 8.67 21.36 17.59
N GLY A 181 8.53 21.01 16.32
CA GLY A 181 7.84 19.80 15.87
C GLY A 181 6.32 19.88 15.81
N ILE A 182 5.69 20.92 16.41
CA ILE A 182 4.24 21.18 16.30
C ILE A 182 3.90 21.81 14.95
N ALA A 183 2.62 22.06 14.66
CA ALA A 183 2.21 22.70 13.42
C ALA A 183 2.92 24.05 13.21
N ASN A 184 3.27 24.35 11.95
CA ASN A 184 3.79 25.65 11.56
C ASN A 184 2.65 26.63 11.20
N ARG A 185 2.98 27.90 10.99
CA ARG A 185 2.04 28.94 10.66
C ARG A 185 1.23 28.64 9.40
N ARG A 186 1.85 28.09 8.35
CA ARG A 186 1.13 27.74 7.10
C ARG A 186 0.04 26.72 7.36
N TYR A 187 0.36 25.65 8.06
CA TYR A 187 -0.64 24.63 8.39
C TYR A 187 -1.73 25.17 9.32
N PHE A 188 -1.37 26.07 10.23
CA PHE A 188 -2.34 26.77 11.06
C PHE A 188 -3.34 27.58 10.21
N ASP A 189 -2.86 28.37 9.23
CA ASP A 189 -3.70 29.18 8.35
C ASP A 189 -4.63 28.28 7.49
N ASP A 190 -4.12 27.20 6.94
CA ASP A 190 -4.90 26.23 6.15
C ASP A 190 -5.99 25.56 7.00
N TYR A 191 -5.62 25.08 8.18
CA TYR A 191 -6.54 24.45 9.13
C TYR A 191 -7.61 25.41 9.62
N LEU A 192 -7.22 26.63 9.98
CA LEU A 192 -8.16 27.67 10.39
C LEU A 192 -9.17 27.97 9.29
N SER A 193 -8.71 28.10 8.05
CA SER A 193 -9.61 28.32 6.90
C SER A 193 -10.62 27.19 6.71
N ALA A 194 -10.20 25.96 6.89
CA ALA A 194 -11.07 24.79 6.80
C ALA A 194 -12.11 24.74 7.95
N GLU A 195 -11.65 24.91 9.19
CA GLU A 195 -12.52 24.87 10.38
C GLU A 195 -13.45 26.09 10.44
N TRP A 196 -13.03 27.25 9.94
CA TRP A 196 -13.91 28.41 9.80
C TRP A 196 -15.10 28.13 8.88
N LYS A 197 -14.84 27.55 7.70
CA LYS A 197 -15.89 27.17 6.75
C LYS A 197 -16.83 26.11 7.35
N ARG A 198 -16.27 25.17 8.11
CA ARG A 198 -17.03 24.13 8.81
C ARG A 198 -17.92 24.73 9.91
N ALA A 199 -17.34 25.53 10.80
CA ALA A 199 -18.06 26.18 11.90
C ALA A 199 -19.22 27.05 11.40
N ARG A 200 -18.98 27.78 10.28
CA ARG A 200 -20.04 28.57 9.63
C ARG A 200 -21.17 27.71 9.10
N ARG A 201 -20.87 26.58 8.46
CA ARG A 201 -21.87 25.63 7.94
C ARG A 201 -22.68 24.98 9.05
N GLU A 202 -22.00 24.58 10.12
CA GLU A 202 -22.58 23.85 11.24
C GLU A 202 -23.11 24.79 12.35
N GLN A 203 -22.98 26.11 12.16
CA GLN A 203 -23.34 27.15 13.14
C GLN A 203 -22.72 26.92 14.52
N GLN A 204 -21.47 26.44 14.55
CA GLN A 204 -20.73 26.19 15.76
C GLN A 204 -19.74 27.34 16.06
N GLU A 205 -19.41 27.49 17.31
CA GLU A 205 -18.39 28.46 17.73
C GLU A 205 -16.99 27.92 17.43
N LEU A 206 -16.08 28.82 17.07
CA LEU A 206 -14.67 28.57 16.85
C LEU A 206 -13.85 29.58 17.66
N SER A 207 -12.93 29.11 18.46
CA SER A 207 -12.05 29.99 19.24
C SER A 207 -10.57 29.80 18.81
N ILE A 208 -9.81 30.88 18.96
CA ILE A 208 -8.37 30.89 18.75
C ILE A 208 -7.71 31.44 20.01
N LEU A 209 -6.68 30.77 20.50
CA LEU A 209 -5.79 31.28 21.55
C LEU A 209 -4.50 31.74 20.89
N LEU A 210 -4.08 32.95 21.15
CA LEU A 210 -2.75 33.45 20.81
C LEU A 210 -1.93 33.50 22.11
N ILE A 211 -0.70 33.00 22.05
CA ILE A 211 0.15 32.75 23.19
C ILE A 211 1.52 33.31 22.87
N ASP A 212 2.08 34.12 23.72
CA ASP A 212 3.40 34.71 23.59
C ASP A 212 4.25 34.37 24.81
N VAL A 213 5.55 34.09 24.63
CA VAL A 213 6.47 33.79 25.72
C VAL A 213 7.02 35.08 26.30
N ASP A 214 6.56 35.43 27.50
CA ASP A 214 6.96 36.68 28.19
C ASP A 214 8.48 36.82 28.31
N ASN A 215 8.99 38.01 27.97
CA ASN A 215 10.40 38.39 28.06
C ASN A 215 11.37 37.43 27.37
N PHE A 216 10.94 36.71 26.29
CA PHE A 216 11.77 35.74 25.63
C PHE A 216 13.06 36.31 25.03
N LYS A 217 13.00 37.56 24.50
CA LYS A 217 14.18 38.24 24.03
C LYS A 217 15.20 38.42 25.16
N LEU A 218 14.74 38.87 26.34
CA LEU A 218 15.62 39.08 27.48
C LEU A 218 16.20 37.75 28.00
N TYR A 219 15.43 36.69 27.90
CA TYR A 219 15.93 35.34 28.17
C TYR A 219 17.06 34.94 27.24
N ASN A 220 16.90 35.18 25.92
CA ASN A 220 17.93 34.89 24.92
C ASN A 220 19.21 35.75 25.13
N ASP A 221 19.03 37.01 25.47
CA ASP A 221 20.15 37.91 25.78
C ASP A 221 20.94 37.46 27.00
N THR A 222 20.28 36.83 27.96
CA THR A 222 20.89 36.35 29.24
C THR A 222 21.51 34.95 29.10
N TYR A 223 20.79 33.99 28.45
CA TYR A 223 21.15 32.57 28.47
C TYR A 223 21.57 32.03 27.08
N GLY A 224 21.53 32.88 26.04
CA GLY A 224 21.86 32.53 24.69
C GLY A 224 20.72 31.84 23.91
N HIS A 225 20.78 31.91 22.59
CA HIS A 225 19.74 31.38 21.68
C HIS A 225 19.52 29.88 21.78
N VAL A 226 20.58 29.09 22.08
CA VAL A 226 20.45 27.64 22.25
C VAL A 226 19.56 27.29 23.48
N ALA A 227 19.69 28.06 24.55
CA ALA A 227 18.81 27.91 25.71
C ALA A 227 17.37 28.32 25.39
N GLY A 228 17.18 29.42 24.64
CA GLY A 228 15.87 29.83 24.14
C GLY A 228 15.19 28.78 23.26
N ASP A 229 15.93 28.16 22.35
CA ASP A 229 15.41 27.07 21.53
C ASP A 229 14.91 25.87 22.35
N LEU A 230 15.61 25.54 23.44
CA LEU A 230 15.17 24.50 24.38
C LEU A 230 13.90 24.91 25.12
N VAL A 231 13.75 26.19 25.47
CA VAL A 231 12.51 26.73 26.08
C VAL A 231 11.34 26.57 25.11
N LEU A 232 11.49 27.01 23.86
CA LEU A 232 10.45 26.91 22.83
C LEU A 232 10.03 25.45 22.60
N LYS A 233 10.96 24.51 22.58
CA LYS A 233 10.66 23.06 22.49
C LYS A 233 9.85 22.56 23.68
N LYS A 234 10.20 22.97 24.90
CA LYS A 234 9.48 22.59 26.12
C LYS A 234 8.07 23.18 26.16
N VAL A 235 7.94 24.44 25.77
CA VAL A 235 6.64 25.12 25.66
C VAL A 235 5.76 24.41 24.62
N ALA A 236 6.25 24.16 23.42
CA ALA A 236 5.52 23.44 22.38
C ALA A 236 5.00 22.07 22.86
N LYS A 237 5.88 21.30 23.53
CA LYS A 237 5.52 20.00 24.09
C LYS A 237 4.45 20.11 25.18
N SER A 238 4.52 21.15 26.00
CA SER A 238 3.53 21.43 27.04
C SER A 238 2.17 21.82 26.44
N LEU A 239 2.19 22.60 25.36
CA LEU A 239 0.98 22.95 24.59
C LEU A 239 0.31 21.70 24.02
N GLU A 240 1.06 20.83 23.37
CA GLU A 240 0.54 19.55 22.86
C GLU A 240 -0.08 18.68 23.96
N ALA A 241 0.57 18.58 25.11
CA ALA A 241 0.10 17.75 26.22
C ALA A 241 -1.13 18.30 26.94
N SER A 242 -1.31 19.63 26.94
CA SER A 242 -2.30 20.30 27.81
C SER A 242 -3.66 20.48 27.19
N ALA A 243 -3.75 20.50 25.86
CA ALA A 243 -4.88 21.12 25.22
C ALA A 243 -5.89 20.14 24.64
N MET A 244 -5.69 18.79 24.50
CA MET A 244 -6.07 18.51 23.14
C MET A 244 -7.12 17.45 23.00
N ARG A 245 -8.28 17.92 22.56
CA ARG A 245 -9.19 17.11 21.78
C ARG A 245 -8.53 16.80 20.41
N PRO A 246 -8.88 15.72 19.74
CA PRO A 246 -8.31 15.39 18.43
C PRO A 246 -8.49 16.47 17.35
N ALA A 247 -9.45 17.37 17.53
CA ALA A 247 -9.72 18.48 16.61
C ALA A 247 -9.01 19.79 16.99
N ASP A 248 -8.36 19.87 18.16
CA ASP A 248 -7.63 21.08 18.53
C ASP A 248 -6.27 21.08 17.81
N LEU A 249 -5.80 22.24 17.37
CA LEU A 249 -4.51 22.38 16.70
C LEU A 249 -3.63 23.40 17.40
N GLY A 250 -2.52 22.94 17.95
CA GLY A 250 -1.46 23.82 18.45
C GLY A 250 -0.39 24.06 17.39
N ALA A 251 0.00 25.32 17.19
CA ALA A 251 0.98 25.73 16.21
C ALA A 251 1.97 26.75 16.74
N ARG A 252 3.16 26.78 16.16
CA ARG A 252 4.09 27.90 16.30
C ARG A 252 3.79 28.92 15.22
N PHE A 253 3.40 30.13 15.63
CA PHE A 253 3.00 31.17 14.72
C PHE A 253 4.21 31.97 14.18
N GLY A 254 5.26 32.10 14.98
CA GLY A 254 6.55 32.71 14.61
C GLY A 254 7.33 33.14 15.82
N GLY A 255 8.67 33.14 15.78
CA GLY A 255 9.50 33.56 16.92
C GLY A 255 9.15 32.83 18.21
N GLU A 256 8.69 33.58 19.20
CA GLU A 256 8.19 33.12 20.50
C GLU A 256 6.65 32.97 20.57
N GLU A 257 5.95 33.20 19.46
CA GLU A 257 4.49 33.19 19.39
C GLU A 257 3.95 31.79 19.05
N PHE A 258 2.92 31.37 19.78
CA PHE A 258 2.16 30.15 19.54
C PHE A 258 0.67 30.46 19.39
N ALA A 259 -0.03 29.57 18.74
CA ALA A 259 -1.47 29.68 18.57
C ALA A 259 -2.16 28.33 18.73
N ILE A 260 -3.40 28.33 19.22
CA ILE A 260 -4.22 27.12 19.31
C ILE A 260 -5.57 27.41 18.67
N ILE A 261 -6.00 26.53 17.76
CA ILE A 261 -7.36 26.53 17.20
C ILE A 261 -8.19 25.53 18.01
N LEU A 262 -9.36 25.98 18.47
CA LEU A 262 -10.31 25.21 19.27
C LEU A 262 -11.66 25.14 18.52
N PRO A 263 -11.87 24.14 17.67
CA PRO A 263 -13.14 23.94 16.96
C PRO A 263 -14.27 23.62 17.96
N ALA A 264 -15.51 23.98 17.59
CA ALA A 264 -16.72 23.76 18.37
C ALA A 264 -16.55 24.16 19.86
N THR A 265 -15.86 25.29 20.10
CA THR A 265 -15.52 25.76 21.42
C THR A 265 -15.84 27.24 21.56
N GLY A 266 -16.72 27.57 22.50
CA GLY A 266 -17.07 28.94 22.83
C GLY A 266 -16.11 29.59 23.82
N ILE A 267 -16.34 30.86 24.12
CA ILE A 267 -15.45 31.69 24.95
C ILE A 267 -15.12 31.08 26.32
N ASN A 268 -16.09 30.46 26.97
CA ASN A 268 -15.88 29.84 28.30
C ASN A 268 -14.92 28.64 28.19
N GLY A 269 -15.08 27.80 27.14
CA GLY A 269 -14.20 26.68 26.86
C GLY A 269 -12.79 27.13 26.53
N ALA A 270 -12.67 28.20 25.72
CA ALA A 270 -11.38 28.79 25.36
C ALA A 270 -10.64 29.35 26.58
N VAL A 271 -11.32 30.03 27.49
CA VAL A 271 -10.73 30.51 28.74
C VAL A 271 -10.22 29.35 29.60
N ILE A 272 -11.00 28.28 29.73
CA ILE A 272 -10.56 27.09 30.47
C ILE A 272 -9.32 26.46 29.84
N SER A 273 -9.30 26.31 28.51
CA SER A 273 -8.16 25.78 27.80
C SER A 273 -6.92 26.67 27.93
N GLY A 274 -7.08 27.99 27.80
CA GLY A 274 -6.00 28.94 28.02
C GLY A 274 -5.39 28.86 29.40
N LYS A 275 -6.23 28.80 30.45
CA LYS A 275 -5.75 28.64 31.86
C LYS A 275 -4.99 27.32 32.05
N LYS A 276 -5.42 26.23 31.43
CA LYS A 276 -4.70 24.94 31.49
C LYS A 276 -3.32 25.06 30.85
N VAL A 277 -3.24 25.71 29.68
CA VAL A 277 -1.98 25.94 28.98
C VAL A 277 -1.04 26.77 29.82
N CYS A 278 -1.50 27.91 30.36
CA CYS A 278 -0.70 28.73 31.26
C CYS A 278 -0.16 27.93 32.47
N ALA A 279 -1.03 27.20 33.17
CA ALA A 279 -0.63 26.38 34.32
C ALA A 279 0.41 25.29 33.93
N ALA A 280 0.25 24.68 32.75
CA ALA A 280 1.18 23.67 32.28
C ALA A 280 2.56 24.24 31.93
N VAL A 281 2.62 25.44 31.39
CA VAL A 281 3.90 26.11 31.11
C VAL A 281 4.55 26.63 32.40
N GLU A 282 3.79 27.19 33.33
CA GLU A 282 4.27 27.58 34.65
C GLU A 282 4.86 26.37 35.40
N ALA A 283 4.24 25.20 35.27
CA ALA A 283 4.72 23.95 35.86
C ALA A 283 6.10 23.50 35.33
N LEU A 284 6.55 24.00 34.19
CA LEU A 284 7.89 23.73 33.65
C LEU A 284 8.99 24.36 34.50
N LYS A 285 8.66 25.35 35.32
CA LYS A 285 9.57 26.08 36.24
C LYS A 285 10.88 26.50 35.58
N ILE A 286 10.78 27.09 34.39
CA ILE A 286 11.95 27.53 33.61
C ILE A 286 12.57 28.74 34.28
N PRO A 287 13.80 28.69 34.81
CA PRO A 287 14.42 29.82 35.50
C PRO A 287 14.56 31.02 34.57
N HIS A 288 14.16 32.21 35.04
CA HIS A 288 14.35 33.46 34.30
C HIS A 288 14.76 34.58 35.23
N ALA A 289 16.00 35.07 35.12
CA ALA A 289 16.57 36.07 36.02
C ALA A 289 15.80 37.40 36.01
N HIS A 290 14.98 37.69 35.03
CA HIS A 290 14.23 38.93 34.84
C HIS A 290 12.70 38.70 34.78
N ALA A 291 12.19 37.60 35.30
CA ALA A 291 10.75 37.37 35.35
C ALA A 291 10.09 38.37 36.34
N ALA A 292 8.94 38.89 35.97
CA ALA A 292 8.21 39.87 36.79
C ALA A 292 7.81 39.33 38.20
N SER A 293 7.75 38.01 38.34
CA SER A 293 7.49 37.29 39.60
C SER A 293 8.76 36.78 40.31
N GLY A 294 9.96 37.03 39.74
CA GLY A 294 11.24 36.70 40.35
C GLY A 294 11.72 35.25 40.23
N GLU A 295 10.95 34.32 39.69
CA GLU A 295 11.34 32.90 39.68
C GLU A 295 11.14 32.09 38.40
N SER A 296 10.22 32.48 37.46
CA SER A 296 9.97 31.67 36.28
C SER A 296 9.35 32.44 35.10
N VAL A 297 9.48 31.88 33.87
CA VAL A 297 8.79 32.37 32.66
C VAL A 297 7.29 32.32 32.87
N SER A 298 6.58 33.43 32.69
CA SER A 298 5.14 33.59 32.83
C SER A 298 4.49 34.02 31.53
N TYR A 299 3.19 33.81 31.36
CA TYR A 299 2.37 34.27 30.25
C TYR A 299 1.33 35.26 30.75
N THR A 300 1.36 36.49 30.23
CA THR A 300 0.45 37.54 30.68
C THR A 300 -0.61 37.95 29.65
N HIS A 301 -0.50 37.57 28.42
CA HIS A 301 -1.44 38.01 27.36
C HIS A 301 -2.18 36.86 26.68
N LEU A 302 -3.46 36.71 27.05
CA LEU A 302 -4.45 35.87 26.39
C LEU A 302 -5.36 36.77 25.58
N THR A 303 -5.10 36.93 24.26
CA THR A 303 -6.01 37.67 23.40
C THR A 303 -7.01 36.69 22.80
N LEU A 304 -8.28 36.86 23.15
CA LEU A 304 -9.40 36.11 22.55
C LEU A 304 -10.03 36.97 21.45
N PRO A 305 -9.78 36.74 20.16
CA PRO A 305 -10.55 37.36 19.13
C PRO A 305 -11.90 36.67 19.05
N THR A 306 -12.86 37.11 19.85
CA THR A 306 -14.25 36.67 19.75
C THR A 306 -14.96 37.50 18.68
N LYS A 307 -15.01 37.01 17.45
CA LYS A 307 -16.10 37.40 16.54
C LYS A 307 -17.18 36.32 16.64
N ARG A 308 -18.29 36.67 17.30
CA ARG A 308 -19.54 35.95 17.15
C ARG A 308 -19.88 35.96 15.67
N ILE A 309 -19.97 34.81 15.03
CA ILE A 309 -20.45 34.72 13.66
C ILE A 309 -21.98 34.95 13.74
N VAL A 310 -22.44 36.09 13.31
CA VAL A 310 -23.88 36.38 13.10
C VAL A 310 -24.23 35.92 11.69
#